data_99fa046061b2c8740b0b34791a5da3e2
#
_entry.id   99fa046061b2c8740b0b34791a5da3e2
#
_cell.length_a   1.000
_cell.length_b   1.000
_cell.length_c   1.000
_cell.angle_alpha   90.00
_cell.angle_beta   90.00
_cell.angle_gamma   90.00
#
_symmetry.space_group_name_H-M   'P 1'
#
loop_
_entity.id
_entity.type
_entity.pdbx_description
1 polymer ?
#
loop_
_entity_poly.entity_id
_entity_poly.type
_entity_poly.pdbx_seq_one_letter_code
_entity_poly.pdbx_strand_id
1 'polypeptide(L)'
;FAIDEHFAKVFDASKDIYKQTHGVFDPTIGAVVNAWDFGPEGHIERLDSIKIDSLMLSVGLDKVNRQGLSVKKQNPKTFIDFNAIAKGYGVDVIGLFLESKNISNYLVEIGGEIRARGKNVDKQSAWKVGVEEPHFDG
;
A
#
# COMPACT_ATOMS: atom_id res chain seq x y z
N PHE A 1 -11.91 -7.84 13.49
CA PHE A 1 -10.79 -8.78 13.49
C PHE A 1 -9.56 -8.15 14.15
N ALA A 2 -8.69 -9.00 14.73
CA ALA A 2 -7.43 -8.57 15.34
C ALA A 2 -6.39 -8.26 14.26
N ILE A 3 -5.52 -7.29 14.54
CA ILE A 3 -4.42 -6.83 13.66
C ILE A 3 -3.14 -6.70 14.50
N ASP A 4 -1.99 -6.62 13.84
CA ASP A 4 -0.72 -6.29 14.46
C ASP A 4 -0.40 -4.77 14.39
N GLU A 5 0.73 -4.38 14.95
CA GLU A 5 1.18 -2.99 14.96
C GLU A 5 1.58 -2.48 13.55
N HIS A 6 2.07 -3.36 12.66
CA HIS A 6 2.41 -2.99 11.30
C HIS A 6 1.16 -2.64 10.51
N PHE A 7 0.15 -3.49 10.59
CA PHE A 7 -1.16 -3.20 9.99
C PHE A 7 -1.73 -1.89 10.54
N ALA A 8 -1.67 -1.68 11.86
CA ALA A 8 -2.21 -0.46 12.48
C ALA A 8 -1.55 0.81 11.93
N LYS A 9 -0.22 0.80 11.77
CA LYS A 9 0.53 1.94 11.22
C LYS A 9 0.15 2.21 9.76
N VAL A 10 0.07 1.18 8.93
CA VAL A 10 -0.32 1.31 7.52
C VAL A 10 -1.78 1.79 7.42
N PHE A 11 -2.66 1.28 8.27
CA PHE A 11 -4.06 1.70 8.33
C PHE A 11 -4.20 3.19 8.70
N ASP A 12 -3.47 3.65 9.72
CA ASP A 12 -3.52 5.05 10.16
C ASP A 12 -2.98 5.99 9.07
N ALA A 13 -1.84 5.66 8.46
CA ALA A 13 -1.30 6.40 7.33
C ALA A 13 -2.29 6.44 6.15
N SER A 14 -2.91 5.30 5.83
CA SER A 14 -3.94 5.23 4.80
C SER A 14 -5.15 6.12 5.11
N LYS A 15 -5.55 6.18 6.38
CA LYS A 15 -6.69 7.01 6.80
C LYS A 15 -6.38 8.50 6.69
N ASP A 16 -5.15 8.90 6.94
CA ASP A 16 -4.72 10.29 6.78
C ASP A 16 -4.63 10.68 5.30
N ILE A 17 -4.09 9.81 4.44
CA ILE A 17 -4.06 10.04 2.98
C ILE A 17 -5.48 10.06 2.41
N TYR A 18 -6.36 9.15 2.83
CA TYR A 18 -7.77 9.14 2.43
C TYR A 18 -8.45 10.48 2.69
N LYS A 19 -8.24 11.05 3.89
CA LYS A 19 -8.80 12.37 4.24
C LYS A 19 -8.20 13.49 3.39
N GLN A 20 -6.87 13.52 3.23
CA GLN A 20 -6.17 14.56 2.47
C GLN A 20 -6.54 14.55 0.99
N THR A 21 -6.82 13.38 0.44
CA THR A 21 -7.21 13.19 -0.96
C THR A 21 -8.72 13.21 -1.17
N HIS A 22 -9.51 13.48 -0.12
CA HIS A 22 -10.99 13.45 -0.18
C HIS A 22 -11.53 12.13 -0.74
N GLY A 23 -10.90 11.01 -0.38
CA GLY A 23 -11.31 9.66 -0.78
C GLY A 23 -10.81 9.22 -2.15
N VAL A 24 -9.99 10.00 -2.85
CA VAL A 24 -9.36 9.56 -4.13
C VAL A 24 -8.42 8.38 -3.88
N PHE A 25 -7.63 8.41 -2.81
CA PHE A 25 -6.95 7.23 -2.30
C PHE A 25 -7.85 6.50 -1.32
N ASP A 26 -8.28 5.29 -1.67
CA ASP A 26 -9.11 4.45 -0.79
C ASP A 26 -8.63 2.98 -0.82
N PRO A 27 -7.98 2.49 0.24
CA PRO A 27 -7.51 1.11 0.31
C PRO A 27 -8.65 0.08 0.47
N THR A 28 -9.90 0.51 0.59
CA THR A 28 -11.04 -0.43 0.66
C THR A 28 -11.57 -0.85 -0.70
N ILE A 29 -10.90 -0.43 -1.79
CA ILE A 29 -11.25 -0.77 -3.17
C ILE A 29 -10.92 -2.23 -3.56
N GLY A 30 -10.35 -3.03 -2.66
CA GLY A 30 -9.83 -4.36 -2.96
C GLY A 30 -10.84 -5.30 -3.65
N ALA A 31 -12.14 -5.21 -3.32
CA ALA A 31 -13.16 -6.01 -4.00
C ALA A 31 -13.30 -5.64 -5.49
N VAL A 32 -13.12 -4.36 -5.84
CA VAL A 32 -13.13 -3.90 -7.24
C VAL A 32 -11.84 -4.30 -7.95
N VAL A 33 -10.69 -4.21 -7.27
CA VAL A 33 -9.38 -4.67 -7.79
C VAL A 33 -9.43 -6.17 -8.13
N ASN A 34 -9.99 -7.00 -7.25
CA ASN A 34 -10.20 -8.42 -7.51
C ASN A 34 -11.10 -8.66 -8.73
N ALA A 35 -12.17 -7.88 -8.86
CA ALA A 35 -13.12 -8.03 -9.96
C ALA A 35 -12.48 -7.77 -11.35
N TRP A 36 -11.42 -6.96 -11.39
CA TRP A 36 -10.60 -6.70 -12.58
C TRP A 36 -9.36 -7.59 -12.73
N ASP A 37 -9.26 -8.67 -11.98
CA ASP A 37 -8.13 -9.63 -12.03
C ASP A 37 -6.76 -9.05 -11.58
N PHE A 38 -6.78 -7.97 -10.81
CA PHE A 38 -5.56 -7.42 -10.21
C PHE A 38 -5.35 -7.83 -8.76
N GLY A 39 -6.25 -8.65 -8.20
CA GLY A 39 -6.22 -9.12 -6.82
C GLY A 39 -6.13 -10.64 -6.71
N PRO A 40 -6.03 -11.17 -5.46
CA PRO A 40 -5.80 -12.60 -5.21
C PRO A 40 -7.05 -13.48 -5.42
N GLU A 41 -8.24 -12.93 -5.52
CA GLU A 41 -9.50 -13.68 -5.50
C GLU A 41 -10.09 -13.96 -6.91
N GLY A 42 -9.34 -13.63 -7.97
CA GLY A 42 -9.76 -13.84 -9.36
C GLY A 42 -10.78 -12.80 -9.86
N HIS A 43 -11.03 -12.83 -11.17
CA HIS A 43 -11.87 -11.84 -11.85
C HIS A 43 -13.34 -12.23 -11.91
N ILE A 44 -14.19 -11.23 -12.16
CA ILE A 44 -15.60 -11.41 -12.46
C ILE A 44 -15.79 -11.36 -13.99
N GLU A 45 -16.23 -12.47 -14.57
CA GLU A 45 -16.59 -12.49 -15.98
C GLU A 45 -17.70 -11.47 -16.28
N ARG A 46 -17.55 -10.71 -17.37
CA ARG A 46 -18.51 -9.69 -17.83
C ARG A 46 -18.83 -8.67 -16.74
N LEU A 47 -17.78 -8.02 -16.24
CA LEU A 47 -17.92 -6.89 -15.31
C LEU A 47 -18.65 -5.74 -16.03
N ASP A 48 -19.82 -5.36 -15.52
CA ASP A 48 -20.64 -4.26 -16.02
C ASP A 48 -20.85 -3.19 -14.93
N SER A 49 -21.47 -2.07 -15.28
CA SER A 49 -21.71 -0.96 -14.35
C SER A 49 -22.53 -1.38 -13.13
N ILE A 50 -23.52 -2.26 -13.30
CA ILE A 50 -24.38 -2.72 -12.19
C ILE A 50 -23.56 -3.51 -11.17
N LYS A 51 -22.66 -4.37 -11.65
CA LYS A 51 -21.77 -5.13 -10.76
C LYS A 51 -20.75 -4.22 -10.07
N ILE A 52 -20.20 -3.25 -10.80
CA ILE A 52 -19.29 -2.23 -10.22
C ILE A 52 -20.02 -1.45 -9.13
N ASP A 53 -21.23 -0.94 -9.38
CA ASP A 53 -22.02 -0.20 -8.39
C ASP A 53 -22.32 -1.06 -7.15
N SER A 54 -22.61 -2.34 -7.34
CA SER A 54 -22.79 -3.28 -6.23
C SER A 54 -21.53 -3.47 -5.39
N LEU A 55 -20.34 -3.57 -6.02
CA LEU A 55 -19.06 -3.67 -5.33
C LEU A 55 -18.73 -2.38 -4.57
N MET A 56 -19.01 -1.22 -5.17
CA MET A 56 -18.79 0.09 -4.58
C MET A 56 -19.58 0.33 -3.29
N LEU A 57 -20.68 -0.38 -3.03
CA LEU A 57 -21.37 -0.33 -1.74
C LEU A 57 -20.50 -0.77 -0.56
N SER A 58 -19.49 -1.60 -0.81
CA SER A 58 -18.53 -2.08 0.20
C SER A 58 -17.28 -1.20 0.33
N VAL A 59 -17.10 -0.23 -0.56
CA VAL A 59 -15.97 0.69 -0.56
C VAL A 59 -16.24 1.89 0.34
N GLY A 60 -15.21 2.40 0.99
CA GLY A 60 -15.23 3.57 1.84
C GLY A 60 -14.48 3.33 3.15
N LEU A 61 -13.28 3.93 3.29
CA LEU A 61 -12.46 3.81 4.49
C LEU A 61 -13.09 4.50 5.71
N ASP A 62 -14.02 5.42 5.50
CA ASP A 62 -14.86 6.03 6.53
C ASP A 62 -15.77 4.99 7.23
N LYS A 63 -16.12 3.90 6.54
CA LYS A 63 -16.92 2.78 7.07
C LYS A 63 -16.08 1.75 7.85
N VAL A 64 -14.79 1.99 7.99
CA VAL A 64 -13.87 1.10 8.72
C VAL A 64 -13.28 1.84 9.93
N ASN A 65 -13.42 1.23 11.10
CA ASN A 65 -12.94 1.80 12.35
C ASN A 65 -11.89 0.90 13.00
N ARG A 66 -10.83 1.51 13.53
CA ARG A 66 -9.79 0.85 14.31
C ARG A 66 -9.83 1.33 15.76
N GLN A 67 -9.75 0.38 16.69
CA GLN A 67 -9.54 0.64 18.11
C GLN A 67 -8.42 -0.27 18.62
N GLY A 68 -7.31 0.31 19.06
CA GLY A 68 -6.13 -0.47 19.45
C GLY A 68 -5.68 -1.40 18.30
N LEU A 69 -5.54 -2.68 18.58
CA LEU A 69 -5.20 -3.72 17.60
C LEU A 69 -6.45 -4.49 17.13
N SER A 70 -7.55 -3.78 16.91
CA SER A 70 -8.78 -4.35 16.38
C SER A 70 -9.40 -3.46 15.32
N VAL A 71 -9.88 -4.05 14.24
CA VAL A 71 -10.59 -3.39 13.16
C VAL A 71 -12.02 -3.91 13.05
N LYS A 72 -12.95 -2.98 12.93
CA LYS A 72 -14.38 -3.24 12.70
C LYS A 72 -14.80 -2.62 11.38
N LYS A 73 -15.36 -3.42 10.48
CA LYS A 73 -15.95 -3.00 9.21
C LYS A 73 -17.47 -2.89 9.38
N GLN A 74 -18.08 -1.83 8.86
CA GLN A 74 -19.56 -1.71 8.82
C GLN A 74 -20.15 -2.69 7.80
N ASN A 75 -19.47 -2.87 6.65
CA ASN A 75 -19.85 -3.87 5.65
C ASN A 75 -18.83 -5.03 5.71
N PRO A 76 -19.27 -6.28 5.99
CA PRO A 76 -18.36 -7.43 6.03
C PRO A 76 -17.66 -7.71 4.69
N LYS A 77 -18.24 -7.30 3.56
CA LYS A 77 -17.68 -7.43 2.22
C LYS A 77 -16.57 -6.41 1.91
N THR A 78 -16.35 -5.39 2.76
CA THR A 78 -15.24 -4.46 2.57
C THR A 78 -13.92 -5.23 2.56
N PHE A 79 -13.17 -5.11 1.48
CA PHE A 79 -11.86 -5.72 1.30
C PHE A 79 -10.79 -4.63 1.35
N ILE A 80 -9.89 -4.72 2.33
CA ILE A 80 -8.82 -3.74 2.51
C ILE A 80 -7.59 -4.24 1.76
N ASP A 81 -7.12 -3.47 0.80
CA ASP A 81 -5.92 -3.71 0.02
C ASP A 81 -4.91 -2.58 0.26
N PHE A 82 -3.74 -2.94 0.76
CA PHE A 82 -2.66 -1.99 1.04
C PHE A 82 -1.56 -2.01 -0.02
N ASN A 83 -1.75 -2.63 -1.18
CA ASN A 83 -0.71 -2.75 -2.21
C ASN A 83 -0.10 -1.40 -2.62
N ALA A 84 -0.89 -0.33 -2.60
CA ALA A 84 -0.43 1.01 -2.94
C ALA A 84 0.47 1.69 -1.88
N ILE A 85 0.58 1.13 -0.66
CA ILE A 85 1.33 1.76 0.44
C ILE A 85 2.26 0.77 1.16
N ALA A 86 1.94 -0.53 1.16
CA ALA A 86 2.64 -1.51 1.99
C ALA A 86 4.11 -1.70 1.61
N LYS A 87 4.46 -1.62 0.32
CA LYS A 87 5.85 -1.76 -0.12
C LYS A 87 6.71 -0.60 0.36
N GLY A 88 6.23 0.65 0.21
CA GLY A 88 6.89 1.84 0.75
C GLY A 88 7.09 1.76 2.26
N TYR A 89 6.06 1.34 2.99
CA TYR A 89 6.18 1.07 4.42
C TYR A 89 7.21 -0.03 4.74
N GLY A 90 7.25 -1.08 3.94
CA GLY A 90 8.21 -2.19 4.10
C GLY A 90 9.67 -1.74 4.00
N VAL A 91 10.01 -0.93 2.99
CA VAL A 91 11.38 -0.38 2.87
C VAL A 91 11.73 0.55 4.03
N ASP A 92 10.76 1.29 4.56
CA ASP A 92 10.96 2.13 5.74
C ASP A 92 11.25 1.31 7.00
N VAL A 93 10.49 0.25 7.24
CA VAL A 93 10.70 -0.66 8.37
C VAL A 93 12.09 -1.30 8.33
N ILE A 94 12.52 -1.79 7.15
CA ILE A 94 13.85 -2.37 6.97
C ILE A 94 14.93 -1.32 7.16
N GLY A 95 14.75 -0.12 6.60
CA GLY A 95 15.69 0.98 6.77
C GLY A 95 15.89 1.35 8.25
N LEU A 96 14.81 1.50 9.01
CA LEU A 96 14.84 1.77 10.45
C LEU A 96 15.50 0.62 11.23
N PHE A 97 15.25 -0.62 10.84
CA PHE A 97 15.91 -1.78 11.44
C PHE A 97 17.43 -1.73 11.23
N LEU A 98 17.90 -1.44 10.00
CA LEU A 98 19.31 -1.29 9.71
C LEU A 98 19.94 -0.17 10.54
N GLU A 99 19.26 0.96 10.65
CA GLU A 99 19.68 2.11 11.47
C GLU A 99 19.81 1.72 12.96
N SER A 100 18.88 0.91 13.48
CA SER A 100 18.93 0.39 14.85
C SER A 100 20.13 -0.53 15.11
N LYS A 101 20.74 -1.07 14.05
CA LYS A 101 21.98 -1.86 14.09
C LYS A 101 23.23 -1.04 13.79
N ASN A 102 23.11 0.31 13.79
CA ASN A 102 24.19 1.25 13.46
C ASN A 102 24.71 1.11 12.01
N ILE A 103 23.90 0.56 11.10
CA ILE A 103 24.18 0.51 9.66
C ILE A 103 23.70 1.81 9.05
N SER A 104 24.64 2.68 8.66
CA SER A 104 24.33 4.02 8.14
C SER A 104 24.46 4.16 6.62
N ASN A 105 24.95 3.11 5.94
CA ASN A 105 25.10 3.11 4.49
C ASN A 105 24.32 1.91 3.93
N TYR A 106 23.16 2.16 3.36
CA TYR A 106 22.30 1.13 2.80
C TYR A 106 21.43 1.64 1.66
N LEU A 107 21.01 0.73 0.82
CA LEU A 107 19.90 0.89 -0.12
C LEU A 107 19.00 -0.33 0.06
N VAL A 108 17.73 -0.08 0.36
CA VAL A 108 16.68 -1.09 0.44
C VAL A 108 15.73 -0.86 -0.72
N GLU A 109 15.40 -1.92 -1.42
CA GLU A 109 14.49 -1.89 -2.56
C GLU A 109 13.49 -3.04 -2.44
N ILE A 110 12.20 -2.74 -2.63
CA ILE A 110 11.11 -3.72 -2.67
C ILE A 110 10.19 -3.36 -3.84
N GLY A 111 10.30 -4.09 -4.94
CA GLY A 111 9.39 -3.93 -6.08
C GLY A 111 9.32 -2.52 -6.65
N GLY A 112 10.46 -1.81 -6.71
CA GLY A 112 10.59 -0.47 -7.24
C GLY A 112 10.56 0.64 -6.18
N GLU A 113 10.00 0.43 -4.99
CA GLU A 113 10.08 1.37 -3.89
C GLU A 113 11.47 1.31 -3.23
N ILE A 114 12.11 2.48 -3.07
CA ILE A 114 13.49 2.56 -2.62
C ILE A 114 13.63 3.51 -1.43
N ARG A 115 14.37 3.06 -0.42
CA ARG A 115 14.94 3.91 0.63
C ARG A 115 16.44 3.75 0.66
N ALA A 116 17.16 4.85 0.57
CA ALA A 116 18.61 4.86 0.65
C ALA A 116 19.12 5.84 1.72
N ARG A 117 20.24 5.49 2.35
CA ARG A 117 20.94 6.36 3.29
C ARG A 117 22.44 6.21 3.11
N GLY A 118 23.19 7.32 3.37
CA GLY A 118 24.65 7.33 3.27
C GLY A 118 25.15 7.19 1.84
N LYS A 119 26.17 6.37 1.64
CA LYS A 119 26.85 6.19 0.35
C LYS A 119 27.09 4.72 0.02
N ASN A 120 27.28 4.43 -1.26
CA ASN A 120 27.81 3.16 -1.70
C ASN A 120 29.28 3.05 -1.28
N VAL A 121 29.56 2.23 -0.27
CA VAL A 121 30.91 2.14 0.32
C VAL A 121 31.91 1.47 -0.62
N ASP A 122 31.49 0.55 -1.47
CA ASP A 122 32.35 -0.12 -2.43
C ASP A 122 32.80 0.83 -3.55
N LYS A 123 31.87 1.68 -4.03
CA LYS A 123 32.13 2.64 -5.10
C LYS A 123 32.56 4.02 -4.58
N GLN A 124 32.58 4.23 -3.26
CA GLN A 124 32.87 5.52 -2.62
C GLN A 124 32.07 6.70 -3.20
N SER A 125 30.84 6.47 -3.64
CA SER A 125 29.97 7.43 -4.33
C SER A 125 28.57 7.46 -3.72
N ALA A 126 27.79 8.49 -4.04
CA ALA A 126 26.36 8.50 -3.75
C ALA A 126 25.67 7.27 -4.38
N TRP A 127 24.57 6.85 -3.77
CA TRP A 127 23.69 5.86 -4.38
C TRP A 127 23.15 6.39 -5.71
N LYS A 128 23.12 5.55 -6.73
CA LYS A 128 22.53 5.85 -8.03
C LYS A 128 21.36 4.93 -8.27
N VAL A 129 20.20 5.50 -8.55
CA VAL A 129 18.96 4.78 -8.84
C VAL A 129 18.55 5.19 -10.26
N GLY A 130 18.22 4.19 -11.09
CA GLY A 130 17.61 4.42 -12.39
C GLY A 130 16.10 4.62 -12.21
N VAL A 131 15.55 5.62 -12.87
CA VAL A 131 14.11 5.76 -13.08
C VAL A 131 13.85 5.45 -14.53
N GLU A 132 13.00 4.47 -14.80
CA GLU A 132 12.63 4.11 -16.15
C GLU A 132 11.78 5.21 -16.78
N GLU A 133 12.18 5.69 -17.95
CA GLU A 133 11.38 6.65 -18.71
C GLU A 133 10.26 5.86 -19.41
N PRO A 134 8.98 6.21 -19.18
CA PRO A 134 7.90 5.53 -19.87
C PRO A 134 7.97 5.85 -21.36
N HIS A 135 8.32 4.86 -22.17
CA HIS A 135 8.20 4.96 -23.61
C HIS A 135 6.74 4.77 -23.98
N PHE A 136 6.12 5.82 -24.48
CA PHE A 136 4.85 5.72 -25.19
C PHE A 136 5.16 5.23 -26.61
N ASP A 137 5.24 3.94 -26.80
CA ASP A 137 5.12 3.35 -28.13
C ASP A 137 3.65 3.50 -28.52
N GLY A 138 3.38 4.54 -29.34
CA GLY A 138 2.06 4.89 -29.86
C GLY A 138 1.51 3.87 -30.86
#